data_d8f76c7804f6b7a100b460dc40122a61
#
_entry.id   d8f76c7804f6b7a100b460dc40122a61
#
_cell.length_a   1.000
_cell.length_b   1.000
_cell.length_c   1.000
_cell.angle_alpha   90.00
_cell.angle_beta   90.00
_cell.angle_gamma   90.00
#
_symmetry.space_group_name_H-M   'P 1'
#
loop_
_entity.id
_entity.type
_entity.pdbx_description
1 polymer ?
#
loop_
_entity_poly.entity_id
_entity_poly.type
_entity_poly.pdbx_seq_one_letter_code
_entity_poly.pdbx_strand_id
1 'polypeptide(L)'
;MRQMKYSVLLLLSIAILGACSQRQNKKDEITQTPNNQVEFFKHFKKLEGRRYAGKEIFIAEGKDSWAALELEIYVREYTDTIIYIPFRVGDNKSRTWMIIMEKGNKLRFRHDHRHEDGTPEDLNLYGGYATEEGTSIKQFFPADEFTCKMLDRIRDNEWIVEFSEDLTKFYYSLRKKGELIITVEFDLSTPVE
;
A
#
# COMPACT_ATOMS: atom_id res chain seq x y z
N MET A 1 -98.71 32.10 25.75
CA MET A 1 -98.32 30.88 25.02
C MET A 1 -96.83 31.02 24.67
N ARG A 2 -95.99 30.19 25.23
CA ARG A 2 -94.51 30.35 25.27
C ARG A 2 -93.91 29.34 24.27
N GLN A 3 -93.28 29.90 23.27
CA GLN A 3 -92.55 29.11 22.25
C GLN A 3 -91.22 28.67 22.80
N MET A 4 -90.98 27.41 22.85
CA MET A 4 -89.69 26.79 23.23
C MET A 4 -88.83 26.63 21.99
N LYS A 5 -87.65 27.30 21.97
CA LYS A 5 -86.71 27.16 20.91
C LYS A 5 -85.74 26.03 21.27
N TYR A 6 -85.67 24.98 20.49
CA TYR A 6 -84.64 23.97 20.61
C TYR A 6 -83.41 24.35 19.88
N SER A 7 -82.30 24.54 20.64
CA SER A 7 -80.99 24.72 20.07
C SER A 7 -80.38 23.36 19.79
N VAL A 8 -80.08 23.12 18.54
CA VAL A 8 -79.33 21.92 18.10
C VAL A 8 -77.88 22.20 18.24
N LEU A 9 -77.22 21.49 19.15
CA LEU A 9 -75.78 21.58 19.35
C LEU A 9 -75.11 20.62 18.36
N LEU A 10 -74.43 21.17 17.34
CA LEU A 10 -73.62 20.41 16.36
C LEU A 10 -72.27 20.11 16.94
N LEU A 11 -71.99 18.90 17.36
CA LEU A 11 -70.68 18.43 17.81
C LEU A 11 -69.78 18.17 16.58
N LEU A 12 -68.81 19.04 16.36
CA LEU A 12 -67.77 18.91 15.34
C LEU A 12 -66.66 18.05 15.90
N SER A 13 -66.63 16.76 15.51
CA SER A 13 -65.52 15.81 15.84
C SER A 13 -64.32 16.11 14.96
N ILE A 14 -63.28 16.72 15.50
CA ILE A 14 -62.00 16.90 14.84
C ILE A 14 -61.18 15.60 14.95
N ALA A 15 -61.11 14.86 13.87
CA ALA A 15 -60.21 13.71 13.75
C ALA A 15 -58.78 14.23 13.54
N ILE A 16 -57.96 14.15 14.58
CA ILE A 16 -56.51 14.43 14.47
C ILE A 16 -55.84 13.21 13.84
N LEU A 17 -55.58 13.27 12.53
CA LEU A 17 -54.72 12.33 11.84
C LEU A 17 -53.29 12.59 12.27
N GLY A 18 -52.80 11.79 13.21
CA GLY A 18 -51.38 11.73 13.59
C GLY A 18 -50.57 11.19 12.42
N ALA A 19 -49.95 12.09 11.65
CA ALA A 19 -48.93 11.74 10.69
C ALA A 19 -47.67 11.29 11.44
N CYS A 20 -47.53 9.97 11.62
CA CYS A 20 -46.27 9.36 12.06
C CYS A 20 -45.23 9.57 10.97
N SER A 21 -44.45 10.66 11.07
CA SER A 21 -43.29 10.88 10.25
C SER A 21 -42.23 9.83 10.61
N GLN A 22 -42.20 8.75 9.84
CA GLN A 22 -41.07 7.83 9.87
C GLN A 22 -39.82 8.61 9.39
N ARG A 23 -39.05 9.12 10.34
CA ARG A 23 -37.69 9.51 10.10
C ARG A 23 -36.93 8.25 9.65
N GLN A 24 -36.82 8.04 8.35
CA GLN A 24 -35.82 7.16 7.79
C GLN A 24 -34.44 7.73 8.22
N ASN A 25 -33.84 7.11 9.22
CA ASN A 25 -32.41 7.22 9.47
C ASN A 25 -31.70 6.65 8.24
N LYS A 26 -31.46 7.53 7.25
CA LYS A 26 -30.47 7.29 6.23
C LYS A 26 -29.14 7.26 6.99
N LYS A 27 -28.69 6.06 7.34
CA LYS A 27 -27.32 5.81 7.74
C LYS A 27 -26.51 6.31 6.55
N ASP A 28 -25.88 7.46 6.69
CA ASP A 28 -24.87 7.92 5.75
C ASP A 28 -23.78 6.85 5.79
N GLU A 29 -23.83 5.95 4.84
CA GLU A 29 -22.76 5.03 4.53
C GLU A 29 -21.64 5.96 4.02
N ILE A 30 -20.76 6.36 4.94
CA ILE A 30 -19.53 7.07 4.60
C ILE A 30 -18.75 6.06 3.75
N THR A 31 -18.91 6.14 2.44
CA THR A 31 -18.03 5.49 1.48
C THR A 31 -16.65 6.12 1.67
N GLN A 32 -15.87 5.55 2.59
CA GLN A 32 -14.47 5.92 2.73
C GLN A 32 -13.80 5.65 1.39
N THR A 33 -13.26 6.68 0.78
CA THR A 33 -12.40 6.53 -0.39
C THR A 33 -11.34 5.48 -0.06
N PRO A 34 -11.16 4.44 -0.88
CA PRO A 34 -10.16 3.41 -0.61
C PRO A 34 -8.80 4.06 -0.38
N ASN A 35 -8.12 3.69 0.71
CA ASN A 35 -6.77 4.17 0.95
C ASN A 35 -5.82 3.44 0.00
N ASN A 36 -5.20 4.17 -0.92
CA ASN A 36 -4.29 3.63 -1.93
C ASN A 36 -3.17 2.78 -1.33
N GLN A 37 -2.64 3.17 -0.18
CA GLN A 37 -1.57 2.44 0.49
C GLN A 37 -2.06 1.10 1.05
N VAL A 38 -3.29 1.05 1.57
CA VAL A 38 -3.93 -0.20 2.04
C VAL A 38 -4.21 -1.14 0.87
N GLU A 39 -4.75 -0.63 -0.23
CA GLU A 39 -5.03 -1.46 -1.41
C GLU A 39 -3.74 -2.00 -2.03
N PHE A 40 -2.69 -1.18 -2.13
CA PHE A 40 -1.37 -1.61 -2.56
C PHE A 40 -0.83 -2.78 -1.71
N PHE A 41 -0.89 -2.65 -0.39
CA PHE A 41 -0.42 -3.66 0.56
C PHE A 41 -1.15 -5.01 0.37
N LYS A 42 -2.45 -4.98 0.15
CA LYS A 42 -3.29 -6.17 -0.03
C LYS A 42 -2.93 -6.99 -1.27
N HIS A 43 -2.36 -6.39 -2.33
CA HIS A 43 -1.98 -7.13 -3.53
C HIS A 43 -0.96 -8.24 -3.26
N PHE A 44 -0.11 -8.07 -2.25
CA PHE A 44 0.90 -9.08 -1.90
C PHE A 44 0.30 -10.34 -1.25
N LYS A 45 -0.90 -10.29 -0.70
CA LYS A 45 -1.51 -11.44 -0.01
C LYS A 45 -1.56 -12.72 -0.86
N LYS A 46 -1.91 -12.58 -2.14
CA LYS A 46 -1.98 -13.72 -3.07
C LYS A 46 -0.61 -14.21 -3.57
N LEU A 47 0.46 -13.46 -3.27
CA LEU A 47 1.83 -13.79 -3.67
C LEU A 47 2.59 -14.52 -2.56
N GLU A 48 2.04 -14.60 -1.35
CA GLU A 48 2.68 -15.24 -0.20
C GLU A 48 3.08 -16.69 -0.49
N GLY A 49 4.27 -17.06 -0.03
CA GLY A 49 4.85 -18.38 -0.23
C GLY A 49 5.41 -18.64 -1.62
N ARG A 50 5.42 -17.64 -2.52
CA ARG A 50 5.83 -17.81 -3.92
C ARG A 50 7.09 -17.03 -4.25
N ARG A 51 7.86 -17.58 -5.19
CA ARG A 51 9.08 -16.99 -5.75
C ARG A 51 8.81 -16.53 -7.17
N TYR A 52 9.48 -15.46 -7.59
CA TYR A 52 9.31 -14.90 -8.93
C TYR A 52 10.66 -14.47 -9.49
N ALA A 53 10.94 -14.89 -10.72
CA ALA A 53 12.14 -14.48 -11.44
C ALA A 53 12.03 -13.01 -11.87
N GLY A 54 13.16 -12.32 -11.85
CA GLY A 54 13.27 -10.93 -12.26
C GLY A 54 14.33 -10.73 -13.33
N LYS A 55 14.27 -9.57 -13.95
CA LYS A 55 15.29 -9.08 -14.89
C LYS A 55 15.47 -7.57 -14.73
N GLU A 56 16.70 -7.11 -14.89
CA GLU A 56 16.98 -5.68 -15.07
C GLU A 56 16.41 -5.24 -16.42
N ILE A 57 15.56 -4.20 -16.41
CA ILE A 57 14.99 -3.62 -17.62
C ILE A 57 15.51 -2.19 -17.89
N PHE A 58 16.17 -1.58 -16.91
CA PHE A 58 16.81 -0.29 -17.04
C PHE A 58 17.98 -0.17 -16.05
N ILE A 59 19.10 0.40 -16.50
CA ILE A 59 20.23 0.84 -15.68
C ILE A 59 20.78 2.15 -16.24
N ALA A 60 21.06 3.11 -15.38
CA ALA A 60 21.69 4.38 -15.77
C ALA A 60 23.16 4.17 -16.18
N GLU A 61 23.63 4.96 -17.12
CA GLU A 61 25.02 4.91 -17.57
C GLU A 61 26.02 5.04 -16.41
N GLY A 62 27.09 4.24 -16.44
CA GLY A 62 28.12 4.23 -15.41
C GLY A 62 27.71 3.60 -14.08
N LYS A 63 26.61 2.84 -14.05
CA LYS A 63 26.20 2.03 -12.89
C LYS A 63 26.48 0.56 -13.14
N ASP A 64 26.67 -0.19 -12.05
CA ASP A 64 26.85 -1.63 -12.09
C ASP A 64 25.55 -2.29 -12.50
N SER A 65 25.58 -3.05 -13.61
CA SER A 65 24.44 -3.77 -14.14
C SER A 65 24.25 -5.13 -13.47
N TRP A 66 22.99 -5.52 -13.30
CA TRP A 66 22.57 -6.85 -12.83
C TRP A 66 22.05 -7.72 -13.97
N ALA A 67 22.12 -7.25 -15.24
CA ALA A 67 21.55 -7.94 -16.39
C ALA A 67 22.11 -9.37 -16.62
N ALA A 68 23.35 -9.63 -16.16
CA ALA A 68 23.97 -10.96 -16.24
C ALA A 68 23.73 -11.84 -15.01
N LEU A 69 22.98 -11.34 -14.02
CA LEU A 69 22.72 -12.04 -12.76
C LEU A 69 21.28 -12.58 -12.72
N GLU A 70 21.10 -13.71 -12.05
CA GLU A 70 19.76 -14.19 -11.71
C GLU A 70 19.17 -13.28 -10.64
N LEU A 71 17.97 -12.76 -10.90
CA LEU A 71 17.22 -11.94 -9.96
C LEU A 71 15.97 -12.70 -9.54
N GLU A 72 15.69 -12.71 -8.23
CA GLU A 72 14.53 -13.42 -7.69
C GLU A 72 13.99 -12.66 -6.47
N ILE A 73 12.67 -12.57 -6.38
CA ILE A 73 11.99 -12.22 -5.14
C ILE A 73 11.24 -13.44 -4.58
N TYR A 74 11.15 -13.49 -3.25
CA TYR A 74 10.34 -14.46 -2.53
C TYR A 74 9.41 -13.73 -1.57
N VAL A 75 8.09 -13.73 -1.82
CA VAL A 75 7.12 -13.18 -0.86
C VAL A 75 7.00 -14.20 0.28
N ARG A 76 7.92 -14.13 1.24
CA ARG A 76 8.10 -15.15 2.28
C ARG A 76 6.97 -15.18 3.28
N GLU A 77 6.48 -14.00 3.66
CA GLU A 77 5.49 -13.84 4.73
C GLU A 77 4.65 -12.59 4.48
N TYR A 78 3.36 -12.72 4.66
CA TYR A 78 2.38 -11.65 4.66
C TYR A 78 1.59 -11.67 5.95
N THR A 79 1.66 -10.59 6.73
CA THR A 79 0.81 -10.38 7.92
C THR A 79 -0.04 -9.12 7.73
N ASP A 80 -0.91 -8.81 8.69
CA ASP A 80 -1.73 -7.60 8.63
C ASP A 80 -0.89 -6.30 8.74
N THR A 81 0.37 -6.40 9.16
CA THR A 81 1.23 -5.24 9.43
C THR A 81 2.55 -5.25 8.69
N ILE A 82 3.01 -6.37 8.16
CA ILE A 82 4.32 -6.44 7.52
C ILE A 82 4.38 -7.55 6.47
N ILE A 83 5.09 -7.27 5.40
CA ILE A 83 5.42 -8.21 4.32
C ILE A 83 6.94 -8.31 4.24
N TYR A 84 7.47 -9.53 4.26
CA TYR A 84 8.90 -9.81 4.07
C TYR A 84 9.14 -10.38 2.68
N ILE A 85 9.99 -9.70 1.90
CA ILE A 85 10.31 -10.05 0.52
C ILE A 85 11.84 -10.18 0.37
N PRO A 86 12.45 -11.34 0.69
CA PRO A 86 13.82 -11.63 0.29
C PRO A 86 14.04 -11.36 -1.19
N PHE A 87 15.11 -10.62 -1.50
CA PHE A 87 15.53 -10.30 -2.85
C PHE A 87 16.94 -10.82 -3.12
N ARG A 88 17.06 -11.76 -4.04
CA ARG A 88 18.32 -12.38 -4.45
C ARG A 88 18.86 -11.68 -5.71
N VAL A 89 20.16 -11.41 -5.70
CA VAL A 89 20.92 -10.88 -6.84
C VAL A 89 22.13 -11.79 -7.07
N GLY A 90 22.06 -12.71 -8.03
CA GLY A 90 23.02 -13.78 -8.20
C GLY A 90 23.14 -14.61 -6.92
N ASP A 91 24.34 -14.77 -6.39
CA ASP A 91 24.61 -15.50 -5.14
C ASP A 91 24.31 -14.67 -3.87
N ASN A 92 24.12 -13.37 -4.01
CA ASN A 92 23.87 -12.47 -2.88
C ASN A 92 22.42 -12.58 -2.39
N LYS A 93 22.25 -13.08 -1.16
CA LYS A 93 20.97 -13.28 -0.47
C LYS A 93 20.79 -12.34 0.74
N SER A 94 21.64 -11.33 0.90
CA SER A 94 21.67 -10.47 2.09
C SER A 94 20.42 -9.59 2.24
N ARG A 95 19.65 -9.37 1.16
CA ARG A 95 18.60 -8.36 1.10
C ARG A 95 17.22 -8.94 1.38
N THR A 96 16.48 -8.27 2.26
CA THR A 96 15.03 -8.48 2.41
C THR A 96 14.32 -7.12 2.37
N TRP A 97 13.40 -6.95 1.45
CA TRP A 97 12.50 -5.80 1.50
C TRP A 97 11.41 -6.05 2.52
N MET A 98 11.09 -5.01 3.28
CA MET A 98 10.01 -5.01 4.25
C MET A 98 9.02 -3.91 3.87
N ILE A 99 7.78 -4.29 3.59
CA ILE A 99 6.68 -3.34 3.41
C ILE A 99 5.86 -3.38 4.70
N ILE A 100 5.84 -2.27 5.44
CA ILE A 100 5.29 -2.20 6.78
C ILE A 100 4.06 -1.30 6.77
N MET A 101 2.92 -1.82 7.25
CA MET A 101 1.71 -1.06 7.49
C MET A 101 1.74 -0.50 8.91
N GLU A 102 1.96 0.79 9.01
CA GLU A 102 2.00 1.52 10.28
C GLU A 102 0.58 1.92 10.74
N LYS A 103 0.49 2.38 11.98
CA LYS A 103 -0.76 2.96 12.49
C LYS A 103 -1.22 4.13 11.59
N GLY A 104 -2.53 4.20 11.34
CA GLY A 104 -3.11 5.21 10.45
C GLY A 104 -3.04 4.85 8.98
N ASN A 105 -2.77 3.57 8.66
CA ASN A 105 -2.72 3.04 7.29
C ASN A 105 -1.62 3.68 6.43
N LYS A 106 -0.48 3.96 7.03
CA LYS A 106 0.67 4.53 6.35
C LYS A 106 1.72 3.47 6.06
N LEU A 107 2.13 3.34 4.79
CA LEU A 107 3.18 2.41 4.39
C LEU A 107 4.56 2.97 4.68
N ARG A 108 5.45 2.06 5.07
CA ARG A 108 6.89 2.29 5.17
C ARG A 108 7.64 1.16 4.47
N PHE A 109 8.63 1.51 3.67
CA PHE A 109 9.51 0.58 3.00
C PHE A 109 10.87 0.56 3.68
N ARG A 110 11.43 -0.64 3.94
CA ARG A 110 12.74 -0.85 4.55
C ARG A 110 13.53 -1.92 3.83
N HIS A 111 14.84 -1.75 3.80
CA HIS A 111 15.80 -2.73 3.32
C HIS A 111 16.50 -3.34 4.53
N ASP A 112 16.18 -4.59 4.86
CA ASP A 112 16.89 -5.37 5.87
C ASP A 112 18.05 -6.10 5.17
N HIS A 113 19.28 -5.76 5.54
CA HIS A 113 20.49 -6.38 5.06
C HIS A 113 21.16 -7.17 6.15
N ARG A 114 21.52 -8.42 5.85
CA ARG A 114 22.13 -9.33 6.81
C ARG A 114 23.33 -10.05 6.23
N HIS A 115 24.32 -10.26 7.08
CA HIS A 115 25.42 -11.19 6.82
C HIS A 115 24.90 -12.63 6.72
N GLU A 116 25.75 -13.56 6.25
CA GLU A 116 25.39 -14.98 6.14
C GLU A 116 25.05 -15.63 7.48
N ASP A 117 25.63 -15.15 8.59
CA ASP A 117 25.34 -15.59 9.94
C ASP A 117 24.02 -15.02 10.52
N GLY A 118 23.32 -14.19 9.74
CA GLY A 118 22.05 -13.56 10.10
C GLY A 118 22.19 -12.28 10.93
N THR A 119 23.42 -11.82 11.25
CA THR A 119 23.62 -10.54 11.93
C THR A 119 23.34 -9.37 10.97
N PRO A 120 22.84 -8.22 11.47
CA PRO A 120 22.59 -7.05 10.63
C PRO A 120 23.91 -6.50 10.05
N GLU A 121 23.89 -6.08 8.78
CA GLU A 121 24.94 -5.25 8.20
C GLU A 121 24.90 -3.83 8.78
N ASP A 122 26.03 -3.09 8.70
CA ASP A 122 26.11 -1.70 9.17
C ASP A 122 25.10 -0.79 8.47
N LEU A 123 24.89 -0.99 7.15
CA LEU A 123 23.86 -0.30 6.38
C LEU A 123 22.59 -1.16 6.33
N ASN A 124 21.73 -0.94 7.31
CA ASN A 124 20.53 -1.76 7.51
C ASN A 124 19.30 -0.90 7.80
N LEU A 125 18.11 -1.42 7.46
CA LEU A 125 16.81 -0.80 7.69
C LEU A 125 16.66 0.61 7.08
N TYR A 126 17.41 0.94 6.04
CA TYR A 126 17.20 2.18 5.30
C TYR A 126 15.97 2.11 4.40
N GLY A 127 15.39 3.28 4.07
CA GLY A 127 14.16 3.39 3.30
C GLY A 127 13.38 4.66 3.64
N GLY A 128 12.05 4.61 3.57
CA GLY A 128 11.22 5.76 3.87
C GLY A 128 9.73 5.44 3.96
N TYR A 129 8.95 6.48 4.20
CA TYR A 129 7.48 6.40 4.21
C TYR A 129 6.92 6.65 2.82
N ALA A 130 5.79 6.02 2.51
CA ALA A 130 5.06 6.30 1.28
C ALA A 130 4.57 7.76 1.25
N THR A 131 4.65 8.36 0.07
CA THR A 131 4.07 9.69 -0.18
C THR A 131 2.58 9.57 -0.50
N GLU A 132 1.86 10.71 -0.48
CA GLU A 132 0.45 10.78 -0.85
C GLU A 132 0.23 10.70 -2.39
N GLU A 133 1.30 10.76 -3.19
CA GLU A 133 1.23 10.65 -4.66
C GLU A 133 1.02 9.22 -5.14
N GLY A 134 1.14 8.24 -4.22
CA GLY A 134 0.97 6.82 -4.53
C GLY A 134 -0.46 6.46 -4.96
N THR A 135 -0.56 5.40 -5.78
CA THR A 135 -1.82 4.80 -6.20
C THR A 135 -1.99 3.42 -5.57
N SER A 136 -3.12 2.76 -5.83
CA SER A 136 -3.32 1.38 -5.36
C SER A 136 -2.35 0.35 -5.98
N ILE A 137 -1.63 0.72 -7.04
CA ILE A 137 -0.65 -0.17 -7.70
C ILE A 137 0.77 0.38 -7.71
N LYS A 138 1.00 1.61 -7.24
CA LYS A 138 2.33 2.25 -7.26
C LYS A 138 2.56 3.09 -6.03
N GLN A 139 3.72 2.93 -5.37
CA GLN A 139 4.08 3.68 -4.19
C GLN A 139 5.50 4.24 -4.30
N PHE A 140 5.71 5.44 -3.72
CA PHE A 140 6.97 6.18 -3.72
C PHE A 140 7.46 6.34 -2.28
N PHE A 141 8.72 5.98 -2.04
CA PHE A 141 9.33 5.97 -0.71
C PHE A 141 10.64 6.78 -0.73
N PRO A 142 10.59 8.12 -0.59
CA PRO A 142 11.80 8.92 -0.45
C PRO A 142 12.52 8.56 0.85
N ALA A 143 13.85 8.70 0.86
CA ALA A 143 14.68 8.48 2.04
C ALA A 143 14.18 9.33 3.23
N ASP A 144 13.82 8.68 4.34
CA ASP A 144 13.37 9.36 5.54
C ASP A 144 14.55 9.90 6.40
N GLU A 145 14.21 10.61 7.48
CA GLU A 145 15.20 11.20 8.37
C GLU A 145 16.18 10.16 8.96
N PHE A 146 15.67 8.97 9.31
CA PHE A 146 16.50 7.87 9.81
C PHE A 146 17.55 7.45 8.77
N THR A 147 17.12 7.25 7.53
CA THR A 147 17.97 6.89 6.39
C THR A 147 18.99 7.97 6.09
N CYS A 148 18.58 9.24 6.07
CA CYS A 148 19.46 10.40 5.82
C CYS A 148 20.54 10.56 6.90
N LYS A 149 20.23 10.24 8.16
CA LYS A 149 21.20 10.28 9.27
C LYS A 149 22.20 9.12 9.20
N MET A 150 21.75 7.95 8.72
CA MET A 150 22.60 6.78 8.62
C MET A 150 23.69 6.94 7.55
N LEU A 151 23.32 7.46 6.38
CA LEU A 151 24.22 7.53 5.25
C LEU A 151 23.88 8.67 4.29
N ASP A 152 24.67 9.73 4.30
CA ASP A 152 24.44 10.94 3.49
C ASP A 152 24.32 10.65 1.98
N ARG A 153 25.11 9.68 1.45
CA ARG A 153 25.11 9.33 0.02
C ARG A 153 23.78 8.79 -0.51
N ILE A 154 22.86 8.34 0.37
CA ILE A 154 21.52 7.83 -0.02
C ILE A 154 20.39 8.79 0.35
N ARG A 155 20.70 9.98 0.84
CA ARG A 155 19.73 11.02 1.24
C ARG A 155 18.73 11.34 0.13
N ASP A 156 19.21 11.40 -1.12
CA ASP A 156 18.40 11.77 -2.27
C ASP A 156 17.81 10.55 -3.00
N ASN A 157 17.82 9.39 -2.35
CA ASN A 157 17.21 8.19 -2.90
C ASN A 157 15.70 8.21 -2.71
N GLU A 158 15.00 7.73 -3.74
CA GLU A 158 13.58 7.40 -3.70
C GLU A 158 13.40 5.99 -4.28
N TRP A 159 12.81 5.11 -3.48
CA TRP A 159 12.44 3.77 -3.94
C TRP A 159 11.02 3.78 -4.42
N ILE A 160 10.79 3.14 -5.57
CA ILE A 160 9.46 3.02 -6.18
C ILE A 160 9.16 1.54 -6.32
N VAL A 161 8.00 1.14 -5.84
CA VAL A 161 7.47 -0.21 -6.04
C VAL A 161 6.13 -0.12 -6.73
N GLU A 162 5.93 -0.96 -7.75
CA GLU A 162 4.80 -0.83 -8.66
C GLU A 162 4.34 -2.20 -9.16
N PHE A 163 3.03 -2.40 -9.24
CA PHE A 163 2.41 -3.50 -9.99
C PHE A 163 1.98 -2.99 -11.37
N SER A 164 2.02 -3.85 -12.38
CA SER A 164 1.31 -3.57 -13.63
C SER A 164 -0.20 -3.48 -13.39
N GLU A 165 -0.95 -2.83 -14.29
CA GLU A 165 -2.41 -2.67 -14.17
C GLU A 165 -3.15 -4.00 -14.05
N ASP A 166 -2.67 -5.05 -14.72
CA ASP A 166 -3.21 -6.41 -14.69
C ASP A 166 -2.66 -7.27 -13.53
N LEU A 167 -1.78 -6.70 -12.69
CA LEU A 167 -1.11 -7.35 -11.56
C LEU A 167 -0.29 -8.60 -11.94
N THR A 168 0.15 -8.71 -13.20
CA THR A 168 0.98 -9.82 -13.68
C THR A 168 2.47 -9.54 -13.55
N LYS A 169 2.85 -8.29 -13.26
CA LYS A 169 4.24 -7.87 -13.06
C LYS A 169 4.39 -7.02 -11.82
N PHE A 170 5.58 -7.07 -11.25
CA PHE A 170 6.01 -6.21 -10.15
C PHE A 170 7.33 -5.55 -10.51
N TYR A 171 7.47 -4.27 -10.21
CA TYR A 171 8.64 -3.47 -10.51
C TYR A 171 9.24 -2.91 -9.23
N TYR A 172 10.55 -2.95 -9.13
CA TYR A 172 11.34 -2.21 -8.17
C TYR A 172 12.22 -1.21 -8.92
N SER A 173 12.14 0.06 -8.55
CA SER A 173 12.98 1.10 -9.12
C SER A 173 13.64 1.93 -8.04
N LEU A 174 14.83 2.43 -8.34
CA LEU A 174 15.54 3.41 -7.54
C LEU A 174 15.71 4.69 -8.37
N ARG A 175 15.31 5.83 -7.81
CA ARG A 175 15.71 7.16 -8.26
C ARG A 175 16.71 7.76 -7.31
N LYS A 176 17.56 8.64 -7.82
CA LYS A 176 18.46 9.49 -7.04
C LYS A 176 18.44 10.90 -7.61
N LYS A 177 18.13 11.89 -6.78
CA LYS A 177 17.95 13.29 -7.23
C LYS A 177 16.93 13.44 -8.37
N GLY A 178 15.87 12.61 -8.34
CA GLY A 178 14.83 12.58 -9.37
C GLY A 178 15.19 11.78 -10.63
N GLU A 179 16.44 11.38 -10.83
CA GLU A 179 16.87 10.59 -11.98
C GLU A 179 16.76 9.10 -11.71
N LEU A 180 16.21 8.35 -12.68
CA LEU A 180 16.09 6.89 -12.59
C LEU A 180 17.49 6.26 -12.66
N ILE A 181 17.79 5.38 -11.71
CA ILE A 181 19.07 4.67 -11.60
C ILE A 181 18.97 3.24 -12.09
N ILE A 182 17.97 2.50 -11.62
CA ILE A 182 17.74 1.10 -11.99
C ILE A 182 16.24 0.78 -11.93
N THR A 183 15.81 -0.13 -12.79
CA THR A 183 14.51 -0.78 -12.69
C THR A 183 14.67 -2.29 -12.91
N VAL A 184 14.07 -3.07 -12.01
CA VAL A 184 13.95 -4.52 -12.12
C VAL A 184 12.47 -4.85 -12.27
N GLU A 185 12.16 -5.72 -13.22
CA GLU A 185 10.83 -6.31 -13.45
C GLU A 185 10.81 -7.75 -12.95
N PHE A 186 9.75 -8.15 -12.26
CA PHE A 186 9.47 -9.53 -11.84
C PHE A 186 8.19 -10.01 -12.51
N ASP A 187 8.21 -11.20 -13.09
CA ASP A 187 7.05 -11.85 -13.69
C ASP A 187 6.25 -12.60 -12.62
N LEU A 188 5.08 -12.07 -12.26
CA LEU A 188 4.19 -12.65 -11.26
C LEU A 188 3.24 -13.70 -11.84
N SER A 189 3.19 -13.85 -13.15
CA SER A 189 2.30 -14.82 -13.83
C SER A 189 2.79 -16.25 -13.67
N THR A 190 4.11 -16.44 -13.50
CA THR A 190 4.75 -17.75 -13.44
C THR A 190 5.69 -17.83 -12.23
N PRO A 191 5.21 -18.35 -11.08
CA PRO A 191 6.08 -18.62 -9.94
C PRO A 191 7.19 -19.61 -10.31
N VAL A 192 8.40 -19.39 -9.78
CA VAL A 192 9.52 -20.33 -9.87
C VAL A 192 9.53 -21.28 -8.67
N GLU A 193 10.03 -22.50 -8.85
CA GLU A 193 10.09 -23.53 -7.80
C GLU A 193 11.20 -23.25 -6.76
#